data_43367394b72db540fe2c39044f0f6f1a
#
_entry.id   43367394b72db540fe2c39044f0f6f1a
#
_cell.length_a   1.000
_cell.length_b   1.000
_cell.length_c   1.000
_cell.angle_alpha   90.00
_cell.angle_beta   90.00
_cell.angle_gamma   90.00
#
_symmetry.space_group_name_H-M   'P 1'
#
loop_
_entity.id
_entity.type
_entity.pdbx_description
1 polymer ?
#
loop_
_entity_poly.entity_id
_entity_poly.type
_entity_poly.pdbx_seq_one_letter_code
_entity_poly.pdbx_strand_id
1 'polypeptide(L)'
;MDETDIQVVTDVVAVLNTNRNEAWIDVHNLRAQKYGNELHIDCHLTLPNYFDLNRVHEEVSLVDKLINNEVTKTELFIHADPCVPYCCHYCSMPNCPIRSEPKREEITWTLEKVIRNKKHYE
;
A
#
# COMPACT_ATOMS: atom_id res chain seq x y z
N MET A 1 0.48 19.91 -16.68
CA MET A 1 -0.53 18.96 -16.19
C MET A 1 0.14 17.68 -15.74
N ASP A 2 -0.32 17.18 -14.63
CA ASP A 2 0.30 16.02 -14.04
C ASP A 2 -0.35 14.75 -14.55
N GLU A 3 0.46 13.89 -15.12
CA GLU A 3 -0.01 12.60 -15.60
C GLU A 3 0.56 11.50 -14.73
N THR A 4 -0.24 10.48 -14.47
CA THR A 4 0.24 9.31 -13.76
C THR A 4 1.22 8.55 -14.65
N ASP A 5 2.41 8.29 -14.13
CA ASP A 5 3.39 7.49 -14.85
C ASP A 5 3.05 6.01 -14.65
N ILE A 6 2.39 5.44 -15.65
CA ILE A 6 1.89 4.05 -15.58
C ILE A 6 3.03 3.04 -15.46
N GLN A 7 4.16 3.29 -16.11
CA GLN A 7 5.29 2.35 -16.00
C GLN A 7 5.83 2.30 -14.57
N VAL A 8 5.98 3.45 -13.94
CA VAL A 8 6.45 3.51 -12.55
C VAL A 8 5.46 2.82 -11.63
N VAL A 9 4.16 3.09 -11.79
CA VAL A 9 3.13 2.45 -10.98
C VAL A 9 3.18 0.93 -11.15
N THR A 10 3.32 0.46 -12.39
CA THR A 10 3.41 -0.98 -12.67
C THR A 10 4.61 -1.60 -11.96
N ASP A 11 5.76 -0.94 -11.98
CA ASP A 11 6.96 -1.42 -11.30
C ASP A 11 6.80 -1.43 -9.79
N VAL A 12 6.16 -0.41 -9.23
CA VAL A 12 5.86 -0.35 -7.80
C VAL A 12 4.95 -1.52 -7.39
N VAL A 13 3.91 -1.78 -8.15
CA VAL A 13 2.99 -2.88 -7.88
C VAL A 13 3.74 -4.21 -7.86
N ALA A 14 4.63 -4.44 -8.83
CA ALA A 14 5.41 -5.67 -8.90
C ALA A 14 6.31 -5.84 -7.66
N VAL A 15 6.99 -4.78 -7.26
CA VAL A 15 7.87 -4.81 -6.09
C VAL A 15 7.08 -5.05 -4.80
N LEU A 16 5.94 -4.39 -4.65
CA LEU A 16 5.11 -4.56 -3.46
C LEU A 16 4.54 -5.98 -3.37
N ASN A 17 4.07 -6.55 -4.48
CA ASN A 17 3.56 -7.92 -4.48
C ASN A 17 4.66 -8.93 -4.12
N THR A 18 5.87 -8.74 -4.64
CA THR A 18 7.00 -9.63 -4.37
C THR A 18 7.42 -9.59 -2.90
N ASN A 19 7.34 -8.42 -2.27
CA ASN A 19 7.82 -8.20 -0.91
C ASN A 19 6.70 -8.06 0.11
N ARG A 20 5.46 -8.26 -0.29
CA ARG A 20 4.30 -8.06 0.56
C ARG A 20 4.40 -8.87 1.85
N ASN A 21 4.22 -8.20 2.99
CA ASN A 21 4.13 -8.89 4.26
C ASN A 21 2.69 -8.85 4.76
N GLU A 22 2.42 -9.61 5.81
CA GLU A 22 1.09 -9.81 6.36
C GLU A 22 0.43 -8.54 6.86
N ALA A 23 1.23 -7.58 7.30
CA ALA A 23 0.73 -6.32 7.85
C ALA A 23 0.27 -5.34 6.77
N TRP A 24 0.71 -5.52 5.54
CA TRP A 24 0.30 -4.67 4.42
C TRP A 24 -1.03 -5.18 3.87
N ILE A 25 -2.10 -4.77 4.52
CA ILE A 25 -3.44 -5.31 4.25
C ILE A 25 -3.95 -4.87 2.88
N ASP A 26 -3.76 -3.60 2.54
CA ASP A 26 -4.27 -3.06 1.29
C ASP A 26 -3.45 -1.85 0.84
N VAL A 27 -3.36 -1.66 -0.47
CA VAL A 27 -2.78 -0.47 -1.08
C VAL A 27 -3.79 0.08 -2.09
N HIS A 28 -4.08 1.37 -1.99
CA HIS A 28 -5.01 2.02 -2.91
C HIS A 28 -4.58 3.46 -3.15
N ASN A 29 -5.20 4.08 -4.14
CA ASN A 29 -4.92 5.45 -4.55
C ASN A 29 -3.43 5.70 -4.82
N LEU A 30 -2.77 4.71 -5.44
CA LEU A 30 -1.36 4.82 -5.81
C LEU A 30 -1.20 5.69 -7.04
N ARG A 31 -0.37 6.71 -6.94
CA ARG A 31 -0.10 7.66 -8.02
C ARG A 31 1.38 7.92 -8.14
N ALA A 32 1.85 8.03 -9.38
CA ALA A 32 3.21 8.45 -9.69
C ALA A 32 3.10 9.60 -10.69
N GLN A 33 3.44 10.80 -10.26
CA GLN A 33 3.26 12.02 -11.05
C GLN A 33 4.58 12.76 -11.20
N LYS A 34 4.81 13.28 -12.39
CA LYS A 34 5.99 14.09 -12.68
C LYS A 34 5.67 15.57 -12.60
N TYR A 35 6.53 16.30 -11.90
CA TYR A 35 6.49 17.74 -11.80
C TYR A 35 7.83 18.24 -12.30
N GLY A 36 7.90 18.59 -13.59
CA GLY A 36 9.18 18.92 -14.21
C GLY A 36 10.10 17.70 -14.23
N ASN A 37 11.25 17.80 -13.58
CA ASN A 37 12.21 16.68 -13.50
C ASN A 37 12.03 15.82 -12.25
N GLU A 38 11.08 16.19 -11.40
CA GLU A 38 10.85 15.46 -10.15
C GLU A 38 9.71 14.48 -10.26
N LEU A 39 9.89 13.32 -9.69
CA LEU A 39 8.86 12.31 -9.62
C LEU A 39 8.34 12.22 -8.17
N HIS A 40 7.02 12.29 -8.02
CA HIS A 40 6.36 12.16 -6.73
C HIS A 40 5.46 10.94 -6.75
N ILE A 41 5.59 10.11 -5.74
CA ILE A 41 4.73 8.92 -5.60
C ILE A 41 3.95 9.06 -4.30
N ASP A 42 2.64 8.83 -4.35
CA ASP A 42 1.82 8.78 -3.15
C ASP A 42 0.87 7.60 -3.20
N CYS A 43 0.50 7.12 -2.04
CA CYS A 43 -0.46 6.01 -1.91
C CYS A 43 -1.01 5.94 -0.50
N HIS A 44 -2.07 5.14 -0.35
CA HIS A 44 -2.62 4.79 0.96
C HIS A 44 -2.27 3.33 1.25
N LEU A 45 -1.78 3.08 2.44
CA LEU A 45 -1.42 1.74 2.92
C LEU A 45 -2.26 1.42 4.14
N THR A 46 -3.08 0.38 4.07
CA THR A 46 -3.88 -0.07 5.19
C THR A 46 -3.07 -1.01 6.07
N LEU A 47 -2.96 -0.68 7.34
CA LEU A 47 -2.22 -1.44 8.35
C LEU A 47 -3.16 -1.85 9.48
N PRO A 48 -2.79 -2.86 10.31
CA PRO A 48 -3.59 -3.22 11.48
C PRO A 48 -3.82 -2.01 12.39
N ASN A 49 -5.04 -1.79 12.80
CA ASN A 49 -5.39 -0.59 13.56
C ASN A 49 -4.83 -0.60 15.00
N TYR A 50 -4.36 -1.74 15.49
CA TYR A 50 -3.74 -1.83 16.81
C TYR A 50 -2.24 -1.57 16.80
N PHE A 51 -1.64 -1.32 15.64
CA PHE A 51 -0.22 -0.96 15.58
C PHE A 51 0.01 0.39 16.24
N ASP A 52 1.05 0.48 17.07
CA ASP A 52 1.44 1.78 17.61
C ASP A 52 2.15 2.60 16.53
N LEU A 53 2.39 3.86 16.85
CA LEU A 53 2.99 4.79 15.89
C LEU A 53 4.38 4.35 15.46
N ASN A 54 5.16 3.75 16.35
CA ASN A 54 6.49 3.25 16.01
C ASN A 54 6.40 2.13 14.97
N ARG A 55 5.47 1.21 15.15
CA ARG A 55 5.30 0.10 14.21
C ARG A 55 4.81 0.60 12.86
N VAL A 56 3.89 1.56 12.85
CA VAL A 56 3.42 2.19 11.61
C VAL A 56 4.60 2.83 10.88
N HIS A 57 5.43 3.56 11.60
CA HIS A 57 6.59 4.21 11.01
C HIS A 57 7.57 3.21 10.39
N GLU A 58 7.79 2.08 11.06
CA GLU A 58 8.65 1.01 10.56
C GLU A 58 8.12 0.44 9.23
N GLU A 59 6.82 0.20 9.14
CA GLU A 59 6.22 -0.35 7.94
C GLU A 59 6.27 0.66 6.78
N VAL A 60 5.96 1.91 7.04
CA VAL A 60 6.05 2.97 6.03
C VAL A 60 7.49 3.12 5.53
N SER A 61 8.46 3.09 6.44
CA SER A 61 9.88 3.20 6.08
C SER A 61 10.33 2.03 5.21
N LEU A 62 9.82 0.84 5.48
CA LEU A 62 10.15 -0.34 4.69
C LEU A 62 9.65 -0.21 3.25
N VAL A 63 8.41 0.24 3.07
CA VAL A 63 7.85 0.50 1.74
C VAL A 63 8.67 1.56 1.01
N ASP A 64 9.01 2.64 1.71
CA ASP A 64 9.82 3.73 1.14
C ASP A 64 11.16 3.20 0.63
N LYS A 65 11.86 2.42 1.44
CA LYS A 65 13.15 1.85 1.06
C LYS A 65 13.04 0.92 -0.14
N LEU A 66 12.01 0.08 -0.16
CA LEU A 66 11.80 -0.82 -1.29
C LEU A 66 11.63 -0.06 -2.60
N ILE A 67 10.77 0.94 -2.60
CA ILE A 67 10.51 1.72 -3.81
C ILE A 67 11.75 2.50 -4.25
N ASN A 68 12.44 3.13 -3.32
CA ASN A 68 13.62 3.92 -3.64
C ASN A 68 14.80 3.06 -4.11
N ASN A 69 14.91 1.83 -3.61
CA ASN A 69 16.00 0.93 -3.99
C ASN A 69 15.71 0.11 -5.25
N GLU A 70 14.46 -0.33 -5.42
CA GLU A 70 14.10 -1.30 -6.45
C GLU A 70 13.41 -0.71 -7.67
N VAL A 71 12.81 0.45 -7.55
CA VAL A 71 12.07 1.07 -8.65
C VAL A 71 12.76 2.34 -9.13
N THR A 72 12.73 3.38 -8.33
CA THR A 72 13.33 4.67 -8.68
C THR A 72 13.46 5.53 -7.44
N LYS A 73 14.46 6.39 -7.43
CA LYS A 73 14.59 7.36 -6.36
C LYS A 73 13.53 8.43 -6.52
N THR A 74 12.76 8.65 -5.46
CA THR A 74 11.62 9.53 -5.51
C THR A 74 11.26 10.02 -4.12
N GLU A 75 10.50 11.09 -4.07
CA GLU A 75 9.85 11.51 -2.85
C GLU A 75 8.54 10.75 -2.75
N LEU A 76 8.36 10.04 -1.65
CA LEU A 76 7.24 9.14 -1.46
C LEU A 76 6.41 9.59 -0.27
N PHE A 77 5.12 9.75 -0.50
CA PHE A 77 4.15 10.08 0.54
C PHE A 77 3.20 8.91 0.74
N ILE A 78 3.27 8.30 1.91
CA ILE A 78 2.43 7.17 2.26
C ILE A 78 1.48 7.59 3.37
N HIS A 79 0.18 7.48 3.09
CA HIS A 79 -0.87 7.67 4.09
C HIS A 79 -1.18 6.32 4.72
N ALA A 80 -0.87 6.18 6.01
CA ALA A 80 -1.19 4.96 6.72
C ALA A 80 -2.62 5.02 7.22
N ASP A 81 -3.45 4.08 6.79
CA ASP A 81 -4.85 3.99 7.18
C ASP A 81 -5.06 2.81 8.12
N PRO A 82 -5.90 2.95 9.15
CA PRO A 82 -6.22 1.81 10.01
C PRO A 82 -7.17 0.86 9.30
N CYS A 83 -7.05 -0.43 9.58
CA CYS A 83 -8.00 -1.40 9.07
C CYS A 83 -9.35 -1.25 9.76
N VAL A 84 -10.41 -1.68 9.08
CA VAL A 84 -11.77 -1.74 9.62
C VAL A 84 -12.23 -3.20 9.56
N PRO A 85 -13.33 -3.59 10.26
CA PRO A 85 -13.75 -4.98 10.31
C PRO A 85 -13.88 -5.67 8.96
N TYR A 86 -14.35 -4.98 7.95
CA TYR A 86 -14.48 -5.57 6.60
C TYR A 86 -13.12 -6.02 6.04
N CYS A 87 -12.03 -5.38 6.42
CA CYS A 87 -10.69 -5.75 5.95
C CYS A 87 -10.30 -7.17 6.36
N CYS A 88 -10.95 -7.72 7.40
CA CYS A 88 -10.68 -9.09 7.85
C CYS A 88 -10.89 -10.11 6.73
N HIS A 89 -11.78 -9.83 5.78
CA HIS A 89 -12.08 -10.73 4.68
C HIS A 89 -10.88 -11.02 3.78
N TYR A 90 -9.93 -10.11 3.71
CA TYR A 90 -8.74 -10.28 2.87
C TYR A 90 -7.44 -10.06 3.63
N CYS A 91 -7.50 -9.95 4.94
CA CYS A 91 -6.33 -9.71 5.78
C CYS A 91 -5.64 -11.02 6.16
N SER A 92 -4.33 -11.05 6.01
CA SER A 92 -3.51 -12.24 6.31
C SER A 92 -2.86 -12.21 7.68
N MET A 93 -3.13 -11.18 8.52
CA MET A 93 -2.50 -11.07 9.84
C MET A 93 -2.84 -12.26 10.75
N PRO A 94 -1.84 -13.02 11.21
CA PRO A 94 -2.07 -14.10 12.16
C PRO A 94 -2.28 -13.54 13.56
N ASN A 95 -3.03 -14.25 14.38
CA ASN A 95 -3.21 -13.92 15.79
C ASN A 95 -3.66 -12.49 16.05
N CYS A 96 -4.46 -11.94 15.14
CA CYS A 96 -4.96 -10.58 15.28
C CYS A 96 -5.92 -10.47 16.46
N PRO A 97 -5.65 -9.60 17.44
CA PRO A 97 -6.48 -9.49 18.66
C PRO A 97 -7.86 -8.90 18.40
N ILE A 98 -8.05 -8.27 17.24
CA ILE A 98 -9.30 -7.59 16.91
C ILE A 98 -10.04 -8.22 15.74
N ARG A 99 -9.59 -9.37 15.25
CA ARG A 99 -10.22 -9.99 14.09
C ARG A 99 -11.67 -10.32 14.39
N SER A 100 -12.56 -9.83 13.55
CA SER A 100 -14.00 -10.01 13.69
C SER A 100 -14.56 -11.08 12.75
N GLU A 101 -13.83 -11.41 11.68
CA GLU A 101 -14.28 -12.37 10.67
C GLU A 101 -13.10 -13.11 10.07
N PRO A 102 -13.33 -14.36 9.59
CA PRO A 102 -12.25 -15.12 8.94
C PRO A 102 -11.90 -14.53 7.59
N LYS A 103 -10.67 -14.79 7.15
CA LYS A 103 -10.24 -14.45 5.81
C LYS A 103 -11.04 -15.27 4.80
N ARG A 104 -11.56 -14.59 3.77
CA ARG A 104 -12.40 -15.21 2.74
C ARG A 104 -11.79 -15.15 1.35
N GLU A 105 -10.91 -14.18 1.11
CA GLU A 105 -10.37 -13.97 -0.22
C GLU A 105 -8.96 -13.44 -0.17
N GLU A 106 -8.26 -13.59 -1.28
CA GLU A 106 -6.93 -13.05 -1.47
C GLU A 106 -7.04 -11.90 -2.46
N ILE A 107 -6.56 -10.72 -2.06
CA ILE A 107 -6.50 -9.59 -2.98
C ILE A 107 -5.07 -9.48 -3.49
N THR A 108 -4.87 -9.81 -4.75
CA THR A 108 -3.60 -9.57 -5.43
C THR A 108 -3.63 -8.14 -5.96
N TRP A 109 -2.60 -7.37 -5.64
CA TRP A 109 -2.54 -6.00 -6.12
C TRP A 109 -2.24 -5.99 -7.61
N THR A 110 -3.10 -5.29 -8.36
CA THR A 110 -2.95 -5.07 -9.79
C THR A 110 -2.96 -3.58 -10.05
N LEU A 111 -2.51 -3.17 -11.24
CA LEU A 111 -2.54 -1.76 -11.60
C LEU A 111 -3.92 -1.16 -11.39
N GLU A 112 -4.97 -1.82 -11.89
CA GLU A 112 -6.33 -1.32 -11.76
C GLU A 112 -6.78 -1.15 -10.31
N LYS A 113 -6.45 -2.11 -9.46
CA LYS A 113 -6.88 -2.08 -8.06
C LYS A 113 -6.16 -1.01 -7.25
N VAL A 114 -4.85 -0.87 -7.45
CA VAL A 114 -4.07 0.05 -6.61
C VAL A 114 -4.26 1.51 -6.99
N ILE A 115 -4.63 1.82 -8.23
CA ILE A 115 -4.84 3.21 -8.64
C ILE A 115 -6.22 3.75 -8.25
N ARG A 116 -7.14 2.90 -7.81
CA ARG A 116 -8.46 3.35 -7.38
C ARG A 116 -8.36 4.24 -6.14
N ASN A 117 -9.13 5.31 -6.14
CA ASN A 117 -9.25 6.19 -4.98
C ASN A 117 -10.34 5.68 -4.04
N LYS A 118 -10.32 4.36 -3.80
CA LYS A 118 -11.26 3.68 -2.91
C LYS A 118 -10.56 2.50 -2.25
N LYS A 119 -10.97 2.20 -1.03
CA LYS A 119 -10.58 0.96 -0.38
C LYS A 119 -11.27 -0.20 -1.10
N HIS A 120 -10.63 -1.36 -1.11
CA HIS A 120 -11.13 -2.49 -1.92
C HIS A 120 -12.46 -3.07 -1.43
N TYR A 121 -12.94 -2.67 -0.26
CA TYR A 121 -14.26 -3.08 0.22
C TYR A 121 -15.37 -2.08 -0.15
N GLU A 122 -15.01 -0.99 -0.79
CA GLU A 122 -15.97 0.00 -1.28
C GLU A 122 -16.28 -0.27 -2.75
#